data_f02c0c68927756b1885568b8c8e87477
#
_entry.id   f02c0c68927756b1885568b8c8e87477
#
_cell.length_a   1.000
_cell.length_b   1.000
_cell.length_c   1.000
_cell.angle_alpha   90.00
_cell.angle_beta   90.00
_cell.angle_gamma   90.00
#
_symmetry.space_group_name_H-M   'P 1'
#
loop_
_entity.id
_entity.type
_entity.pdbx_description
1 polymer ?
#
loop_
_entity_poly.entity_id
_entity_poly.type
_entity_poly.pdbx_seq_one_letter_code
_entity_poly.pdbx_strand_id
1 'polypeptide(L)'
;KNTVPEKILLTEELKVDEPVSENDALKKLKSISKKNEIFRNFIGMGYYNTFTPNVILRNILENPGWYTSYTPYQPEVAQGRLEMLLNFQQVITDLTGMDIANASLLDESTAAAEAVGLCQRIDKNDSDHVFVSSDCNPQTIDLIKTRTEPFGLKLLIGNQKDYLSSVNEKLICGVLPYPATLGDIIDPSEAISQIHKKGGKAIVVADLLSLTKLKTPAELGADIAVGSAQRFGIPMGYGGPHAAFFATKEEFKRSMPGRIIGVSVDRYGKKAYRLSLQTREQHIRRGQATSNICTAQALLAIISAAYTIYHGPRGILQIANRTSKLAKLFSEGIKATGFEILSDYFFDTVTIKTKDKTKEIYQKALAK
;
A
#
# COMPACT_ATOMS: atom_id res chain seq x y z
N LYS A 1 9.55 -43.02 24.34
CA LYS A 1 8.97 -43.15 25.70
C LYS A 1 9.81 -42.54 26.80
N ASN A 2 11.14 -42.45 26.64
CA ASN A 2 12.06 -41.97 27.70
C ASN A 2 12.35 -40.47 27.68
N THR A 3 11.72 -39.71 26.82
CA THR A 3 11.95 -38.26 26.66
C THR A 3 10.97 -37.38 27.43
N VAL A 4 9.83 -37.96 27.86
CA VAL A 4 8.81 -37.28 28.64
C VAL A 4 8.53 -38.03 29.91
N PRO A 5 8.52 -37.39 31.11
CA PRO A 5 8.15 -38.06 32.37
C PRO A 5 6.73 -38.66 32.28
N GLU A 6 6.57 -39.89 32.75
CA GLU A 6 5.29 -40.62 32.66
C GLU A 6 4.09 -39.84 33.24
N LYS A 7 4.32 -39.08 34.32
CA LYS A 7 3.26 -38.33 35.01
C LYS A 7 2.63 -37.23 34.17
N ILE A 8 3.31 -36.76 33.10
CA ILE A 8 2.85 -35.68 32.20
C ILE A 8 2.74 -36.17 30.76
N LEU A 9 2.96 -37.46 30.51
CA LEU A 9 2.84 -38.05 29.19
C LEU A 9 1.34 -38.12 28.83
N LEU A 10 0.98 -37.48 27.71
CA LEU A 10 -0.37 -37.62 27.16
C LEU A 10 -0.54 -39.02 26.62
N THR A 11 -1.53 -39.76 27.17
CA THR A 11 -1.85 -41.14 26.79
C THR A 11 -3.10 -41.25 25.91
N GLU A 12 -3.87 -40.17 25.83
CA GLU A 12 -5.04 -40.10 24.97
C GLU A 12 -4.63 -39.68 23.54
N GLU A 13 -5.34 -40.22 22.57
CA GLU A 13 -5.18 -39.77 21.17
C GLU A 13 -5.69 -38.33 20.98
N LEU A 14 -5.04 -37.57 20.13
CA LEU A 14 -5.47 -36.23 19.79
C LEU A 14 -6.86 -36.30 19.09
N LYS A 15 -7.78 -35.47 19.54
CA LYS A 15 -9.12 -35.34 18.92
C LYS A 15 -9.00 -34.46 17.66
N VAL A 16 -8.42 -35.00 16.61
CA VAL A 16 -8.30 -34.38 15.28
C VAL A 16 -9.03 -35.24 14.26
N ASP A 17 -9.48 -34.62 13.19
CA ASP A 17 -10.11 -35.37 12.09
C ASP A 17 -9.09 -36.33 11.46
N GLU A 18 -9.63 -37.46 10.96
CA GLU A 18 -8.83 -38.41 10.19
C GLU A 18 -8.23 -37.78 8.93
N PRO A 19 -7.05 -38.23 8.50
CA PRO A 19 -6.43 -37.75 7.28
C PRO A 19 -7.28 -38.08 6.06
N VAL A 20 -7.36 -37.13 5.12
CA VAL A 20 -8.09 -37.33 3.88
C VAL A 20 -7.12 -37.45 2.69
N SER A 21 -7.56 -38.11 1.62
CA SER A 21 -6.76 -38.17 0.40
C SER A 21 -6.64 -36.79 -0.24
N GLU A 22 -5.57 -36.55 -1.04
CA GLU A 22 -5.39 -35.30 -1.79
C GLU A 22 -6.63 -34.98 -2.66
N ASN A 23 -7.18 -35.99 -3.34
CA ASN A 23 -8.37 -35.83 -4.17
C ASN A 23 -9.59 -35.37 -3.36
N ASP A 24 -9.80 -35.91 -2.16
CA ASP A 24 -10.92 -35.54 -1.31
C ASP A 24 -10.72 -34.16 -0.65
N ALA A 25 -9.48 -33.82 -0.29
CA ALA A 25 -9.12 -32.48 0.16
C ALA A 25 -9.42 -31.43 -0.93
N LEU A 26 -9.03 -31.70 -2.18
CA LEU A 26 -9.33 -30.83 -3.33
C LEU A 26 -10.83 -30.71 -3.62
N LYS A 27 -11.58 -31.82 -3.53
CA LYS A 27 -13.06 -31.79 -3.67
C LYS A 27 -13.70 -30.95 -2.57
N LYS A 28 -13.27 -31.13 -1.31
CA LYS A 28 -13.76 -30.36 -0.14
C LYS A 28 -13.47 -28.88 -0.33
N LEU A 29 -12.24 -28.51 -0.68
CA LEU A 29 -11.86 -27.12 -0.96
C LEU A 29 -12.69 -26.52 -2.11
N LYS A 30 -12.87 -27.24 -3.21
CA LYS A 30 -13.71 -26.81 -4.33
C LYS A 30 -15.17 -26.62 -3.94
N SER A 31 -15.70 -27.49 -3.08
CA SER A 31 -17.07 -27.34 -2.57
C SER A 31 -17.24 -26.09 -1.70
N ILE A 32 -16.24 -25.76 -0.89
CA ILE A 32 -16.21 -24.54 -0.07
C ILE A 32 -16.10 -23.30 -0.97
N SER A 33 -15.21 -23.33 -1.95
CA SER A 33 -15.00 -22.19 -2.86
C SER A 33 -16.25 -21.84 -3.67
N LYS A 34 -17.07 -22.84 -4.03
CA LYS A 34 -18.34 -22.64 -4.75
C LYS A 34 -19.43 -21.91 -3.93
N LYS A 35 -19.24 -21.76 -2.62
CA LYS A 35 -20.15 -20.97 -1.76
C LYS A 35 -19.90 -19.45 -1.90
N ASN A 36 -18.80 -19.05 -2.52
CA ASN A 36 -18.52 -17.65 -2.79
C ASN A 36 -19.25 -17.22 -4.07
N GLU A 37 -19.88 -16.07 -3.99
CA GLU A 37 -20.48 -15.41 -5.15
C GLU A 37 -19.49 -14.38 -5.70
N ILE A 38 -19.29 -14.39 -7.03
CA ILE A 38 -18.34 -13.48 -7.69
C ILE A 38 -19.11 -12.28 -8.23
N PHE A 39 -18.89 -11.13 -7.62
CA PHE A 39 -19.48 -9.86 -8.01
C PHE A 39 -18.49 -9.00 -8.82
N ARG A 40 -19.02 -8.08 -9.62
CA ARG A 40 -18.23 -6.97 -10.14
C ARG A 40 -17.99 -5.98 -9.01
N ASN A 41 -16.73 -5.75 -8.68
CA ASN A 41 -16.37 -4.85 -7.59
C ASN A 41 -16.19 -3.42 -8.09
N PHE A 42 -16.94 -2.49 -7.48
CA PHE A 42 -16.86 -1.05 -7.70
C PHE A 42 -16.71 -0.29 -6.37
N ILE A 43 -16.17 -0.92 -5.34
CA ILE A 43 -16.04 -0.31 -4.00
C ILE A 43 -15.11 0.90 -4.02
N GLY A 44 -14.04 0.86 -4.82
CA GLY A 44 -13.00 1.90 -4.78
C GLY A 44 -12.17 1.83 -3.50
N MET A 45 -11.83 2.99 -2.91
CA MET A 45 -11.10 3.09 -1.62
C MET A 45 -9.78 2.30 -1.57
N GLY A 46 -9.04 2.28 -2.68
CA GLY A 46 -7.76 1.57 -2.77
C GLY A 46 -7.85 0.11 -3.21
N TYR A 47 -9.06 -0.42 -3.50
CA TYR A 47 -9.27 -1.79 -3.95
C TYR A 47 -9.68 -1.82 -5.41
N TYR A 48 -8.81 -2.36 -6.27
CA TYR A 48 -8.99 -2.37 -7.71
C TYR A 48 -8.90 -3.78 -8.29
N ASN A 49 -9.82 -4.10 -9.21
CA ASN A 49 -9.65 -5.28 -10.05
C ASN A 49 -8.47 -5.06 -11.00
N THR A 50 -7.63 -6.08 -11.14
CA THR A 50 -6.46 -6.07 -12.02
C THR A 50 -6.44 -7.29 -12.93
N PHE A 51 -5.77 -7.16 -14.07
CA PHE A 51 -5.49 -8.28 -14.96
C PHE A 51 -4.01 -8.64 -14.79
N THR A 52 -3.73 -9.70 -14.05
CA THR A 52 -2.37 -10.24 -13.95
C THR A 52 -2.04 -10.93 -15.29
N PRO A 53 -0.99 -10.52 -16.01
CA PRO A 53 -0.56 -11.20 -17.21
C PRO A 53 -0.27 -12.69 -16.95
N ASN A 54 -0.72 -13.57 -17.85
CA ASN A 54 -0.59 -15.02 -17.66
C ASN A 54 0.87 -15.48 -17.48
N VAL A 55 1.81 -14.79 -18.10
CA VAL A 55 3.24 -15.08 -17.93
C VAL A 55 3.71 -14.79 -16.48
N ILE A 56 3.17 -13.75 -15.85
CA ILE A 56 3.47 -13.41 -14.44
C ILE A 56 2.77 -14.41 -13.52
N LEU A 57 1.49 -14.70 -13.78
CA LEU A 57 0.73 -15.69 -13.02
C LEU A 57 1.47 -17.03 -12.99
N ARG A 58 1.77 -17.60 -14.15
CA ARG A 58 2.37 -18.92 -14.26
C ARG A 58 3.83 -18.97 -13.79
N ASN A 59 4.66 -18.00 -14.18
CA ASN A 59 6.10 -18.08 -13.98
C ASN A 59 6.59 -17.42 -12.68
N ILE A 60 5.75 -16.67 -12.01
CA ILE A 60 6.07 -16.06 -10.72
C ILE A 60 5.10 -16.53 -9.63
N LEU A 61 3.80 -16.24 -9.77
CA LEU A 61 2.84 -16.51 -8.70
C LEU A 61 2.66 -18.02 -8.44
N GLU A 62 2.68 -18.85 -9.48
CA GLU A 62 2.53 -20.31 -9.37
C GLU A 62 3.87 -21.05 -9.30
N ASN A 63 4.98 -20.37 -9.41
CA ASN A 63 6.30 -20.98 -9.45
C ASN A 63 6.90 -21.10 -8.02
N PRO A 64 7.18 -22.34 -7.53
CA PRO A 64 7.71 -22.55 -6.19
C PRO A 64 9.06 -21.90 -5.93
N GLY A 65 9.83 -21.56 -6.96
CA GLY A 65 11.07 -20.79 -6.81
C GLY A 65 10.83 -19.32 -6.41
N TRP A 66 9.63 -18.79 -6.64
CA TRP A 66 9.26 -17.42 -6.35
C TRP A 66 8.26 -17.28 -5.22
N TYR A 67 7.22 -18.15 -5.13
CA TYR A 67 6.18 -18.01 -4.12
C TYR A 67 6.67 -18.49 -2.75
N THR A 68 7.30 -17.63 -2.02
CA THR A 68 7.72 -17.87 -0.65
C THR A 68 7.41 -16.65 0.21
N SER A 69 6.95 -16.88 1.42
CA SER A 69 6.79 -15.82 2.42
C SER A 69 8.11 -15.40 3.07
N TYR A 70 9.19 -16.13 2.76
CA TYR A 70 10.49 -15.87 3.37
C TYR A 70 11.11 -14.56 2.87
N THR A 71 11.44 -13.68 3.79
CA THR A 71 12.23 -12.48 3.49
C THR A 71 13.64 -12.89 3.03
N PRO A 72 14.16 -12.31 1.93
CA PRO A 72 15.45 -12.74 1.36
C PRO A 72 16.66 -12.25 2.18
N TYR A 73 16.78 -12.74 3.43
CA TYR A 73 17.90 -12.38 4.32
C TYR A 73 19.24 -12.94 3.86
N GLN A 74 19.24 -14.10 3.20
CA GLN A 74 20.44 -14.75 2.67
C GLN A 74 20.64 -14.32 1.22
N PRO A 75 21.53 -13.33 0.96
CA PRO A 75 21.74 -12.82 -0.38
C PRO A 75 22.29 -13.86 -1.35
N GLU A 76 23.06 -14.85 -0.82
CA GLU A 76 23.71 -15.89 -1.63
C GLU A 76 22.72 -16.73 -2.43
N VAL A 77 21.53 -16.97 -1.90
CA VAL A 77 20.47 -17.80 -2.53
C VAL A 77 19.28 -16.99 -3.01
N ALA A 78 19.31 -15.66 -2.90
CA ALA A 78 18.17 -14.80 -3.14
C ALA A 78 18.44 -13.68 -4.18
N GLN A 79 19.52 -13.76 -4.95
CA GLN A 79 19.93 -12.69 -5.85
C GLN A 79 18.83 -12.25 -6.82
N GLY A 80 18.11 -13.20 -7.46
CA GLY A 80 17.03 -12.87 -8.37
C GLY A 80 15.85 -12.17 -7.69
N ARG A 81 15.47 -12.60 -6.46
CA ARG A 81 14.42 -11.93 -5.69
C ARG A 81 14.84 -10.53 -5.24
N LEU A 82 16.08 -10.36 -4.81
CA LEU A 82 16.64 -9.07 -4.44
C LEU A 82 16.70 -8.11 -5.63
N GLU A 83 17.07 -8.61 -6.81
CA GLU A 83 17.05 -7.81 -8.04
C GLU A 83 15.65 -7.31 -8.39
N MET A 84 14.65 -8.19 -8.29
CA MET A 84 13.25 -7.79 -8.53
C MET A 84 12.72 -6.80 -7.49
N LEU A 85 13.11 -6.94 -6.24
CA LEU A 85 12.77 -5.96 -5.20
C LEU A 85 13.48 -4.61 -5.41
N LEU A 86 14.70 -4.61 -5.94
CA LEU A 86 15.37 -3.37 -6.35
C LEU A 86 14.62 -2.69 -7.51
N ASN A 87 14.13 -3.48 -8.50
CA ASN A 87 13.29 -2.96 -9.57
C ASN A 87 11.98 -2.36 -9.01
N PHE A 88 11.38 -2.99 -7.99
CA PHE A 88 10.22 -2.40 -7.30
C PHE A 88 10.55 -1.03 -6.70
N GLN A 89 11.66 -0.92 -5.97
CA GLN A 89 12.11 0.37 -5.41
C GLN A 89 12.30 1.41 -6.51
N GLN A 90 12.90 1.04 -7.64
CA GLN A 90 13.12 1.93 -8.77
C GLN A 90 11.81 2.43 -9.37
N VAL A 91 10.85 1.54 -9.61
CA VAL A 91 9.51 1.90 -10.10
C VAL A 91 8.84 2.93 -9.18
N ILE A 92 8.95 2.73 -7.86
CA ILE A 92 8.36 3.64 -6.90
C ILE A 92 9.05 5.01 -6.93
N THR A 93 10.38 5.06 -6.97
CA THR A 93 11.10 6.34 -7.06
C THR A 93 10.80 7.06 -8.38
N ASP A 94 10.74 6.34 -9.49
CA ASP A 94 10.42 6.92 -10.81
C ASP A 94 9.02 7.54 -10.85
N LEU A 95 8.02 6.88 -10.25
CA LEU A 95 6.64 7.37 -10.24
C LEU A 95 6.37 8.46 -9.21
N THR A 96 7.03 8.41 -8.06
CA THR A 96 6.82 9.39 -6.98
C THR A 96 7.74 10.60 -7.05
N GLY A 97 8.85 10.49 -7.79
CA GLY A 97 9.91 11.49 -7.86
C GLY A 97 10.76 11.57 -6.58
N MET A 98 10.53 10.66 -5.60
CA MET A 98 11.28 10.62 -4.36
C MET A 98 12.68 10.02 -4.55
N ASP A 99 13.62 10.36 -3.66
CA ASP A 99 15.01 9.93 -3.77
C ASP A 99 15.23 8.46 -3.49
N ILE A 100 14.43 7.88 -2.56
CA ILE A 100 14.61 6.49 -2.10
C ILE A 100 13.26 5.86 -1.73
N ALA A 101 13.11 4.58 -2.06
CA ALA A 101 11.95 3.76 -1.67
C ALA A 101 12.38 2.48 -0.95
N ASN A 102 11.50 1.93 -0.13
CA ASN A 102 11.68 0.62 0.50
C ASN A 102 11.23 -0.54 -0.41
N ALA A 103 11.52 -1.76 0.02
CA ALA A 103 11.17 -2.99 -0.69
C ALA A 103 9.78 -3.54 -0.31
N SER A 104 8.89 -2.71 0.10
CA SER A 104 7.46 -2.83 0.40
C SER A 104 7.07 -2.79 1.89
N LEU A 105 5.80 -2.54 2.11
CA LEU A 105 5.07 -2.69 3.36
C LEU A 105 3.77 -3.49 3.11
N LEU A 106 2.93 -3.64 4.13
CA LEU A 106 1.72 -4.46 4.09
C LEU A 106 0.67 -3.88 3.13
N ASP A 107 0.18 -2.69 3.47
CA ASP A 107 -0.87 -1.97 2.75
C ASP A 107 -0.71 -0.45 2.90
N GLU A 108 -1.52 0.32 2.18
CA GLU A 108 -1.52 1.79 2.21
C GLU A 108 -1.66 2.35 3.62
N SER A 109 -2.62 1.84 4.38
CA SER A 109 -2.92 2.33 5.72
C SER A 109 -1.75 2.13 6.67
N THR A 110 -1.09 0.96 6.60
CA THR A 110 0.13 0.67 7.36
C THR A 110 1.27 1.60 6.93
N ALA A 111 1.44 1.82 5.62
CA ALA A 111 2.49 2.70 5.13
C ALA A 111 2.28 4.16 5.58
N ALA A 112 1.04 4.64 5.59
CA ALA A 112 0.69 5.97 6.09
C ALA A 112 0.95 6.11 7.60
N ALA A 113 0.56 5.11 8.40
CA ALA A 113 0.81 5.10 9.84
C ALA A 113 2.32 5.02 10.16
N GLU A 114 3.09 4.24 9.41
CA GLU A 114 4.55 4.19 9.55
C GLU A 114 5.22 5.51 9.13
N ALA A 115 4.64 6.24 8.17
CA ALA A 115 5.11 7.57 7.78
C ALA A 115 4.92 8.59 8.92
N VAL A 116 3.76 8.57 9.60
CA VAL A 116 3.54 9.36 10.82
C VAL A 116 4.57 9.01 11.88
N GLY A 117 4.82 7.70 12.13
CA GLY A 117 5.84 7.25 13.07
C GLY A 117 7.26 7.68 12.69
N LEU A 118 7.59 7.73 11.41
CA LEU A 118 8.87 8.29 10.94
C LEU A 118 8.95 9.78 11.30
N CYS A 119 7.91 10.56 10.97
CA CYS A 119 7.87 11.98 11.25
C CYS A 119 8.01 12.27 12.75
N GLN A 120 7.34 11.49 13.61
CA GLN A 120 7.48 11.60 15.07
C GLN A 120 8.92 11.38 15.53
N ARG A 121 9.62 10.36 14.98
CA ARG A 121 11.02 10.06 15.36
C ARG A 121 12.02 11.15 14.96
N ILE A 122 11.72 11.90 13.88
CA ILE A 122 12.61 12.97 13.38
C ILE A 122 12.15 14.36 13.78
N ASP A 123 11.00 14.48 14.45
CA ASP A 123 10.47 15.78 14.87
C ASP A 123 11.43 16.47 15.85
N LYS A 124 11.65 17.75 15.62
CA LYS A 124 12.50 18.60 16.44
C LYS A 124 11.72 19.76 17.10
N ASN A 125 10.41 19.82 16.83
CA ASN A 125 9.57 20.94 17.23
C ASN A 125 8.81 20.69 18.53
N ASP A 126 8.99 19.51 19.14
CA ASP A 126 8.27 19.07 20.34
C ASP A 126 6.74 19.20 20.18
N SER A 127 6.25 18.77 19.03
CA SER A 127 4.82 18.77 18.70
C SER A 127 4.20 17.41 19.02
N ASP A 128 2.93 17.41 19.38
CA ASP A 128 2.11 16.21 19.57
C ASP A 128 0.92 16.13 18.59
N HIS A 129 0.85 17.08 17.63
CA HIS A 129 -0.27 17.15 16.69
C HIS A 129 0.08 16.60 15.31
N VAL A 130 -0.84 15.81 14.78
CA VAL A 130 -0.80 15.24 13.42
C VAL A 130 -2.05 15.66 12.68
N PHE A 131 -1.91 16.32 11.54
CA PHE A 131 -3.04 16.60 10.66
C PHE A 131 -3.29 15.39 9.75
N VAL A 132 -4.56 14.99 9.59
CA VAL A 132 -4.99 13.97 8.63
C VAL A 132 -6.16 14.51 7.84
N SER A 133 -6.03 14.57 6.51
CA SER A 133 -7.14 15.00 5.67
C SER A 133 -8.34 14.04 5.81
N SER A 134 -9.53 14.58 6.01
CA SER A 134 -10.80 13.82 6.01
C SER A 134 -11.08 13.15 4.66
N ASP A 135 -10.37 13.56 3.62
CA ASP A 135 -10.50 13.04 2.26
C ASP A 135 -9.61 11.80 2.02
N CYS A 136 -8.82 11.36 3.01
CA CYS A 136 -8.13 10.07 2.99
C CYS A 136 -9.13 8.91 3.06
N ASN A 137 -8.70 7.72 2.62
CA ASN A 137 -9.52 6.51 2.75
C ASN A 137 -9.84 6.24 4.25
N PRO A 138 -11.11 5.88 4.58
CA PRO A 138 -11.51 5.69 5.98
C PRO A 138 -10.62 4.72 6.76
N GLN A 139 -10.24 3.59 6.16
CA GLN A 139 -9.34 2.62 6.77
C GLN A 139 -7.95 3.19 7.06
N THR A 140 -7.48 4.15 6.26
CA THR A 140 -6.19 4.82 6.47
C THR A 140 -6.27 5.75 7.68
N ILE A 141 -7.36 6.51 7.82
CA ILE A 141 -7.62 7.37 8.98
C ILE A 141 -7.72 6.54 10.26
N ASP A 142 -8.48 5.44 10.24
CA ASP A 142 -8.70 4.56 11.40
C ASP A 142 -7.40 3.89 11.86
N LEU A 143 -6.55 3.45 10.91
CA LEU A 143 -5.28 2.84 11.28
C LEU A 143 -4.28 3.87 11.83
N ILE A 144 -4.21 5.07 11.25
CA ILE A 144 -3.39 6.15 11.80
C ILE A 144 -3.84 6.45 13.24
N LYS A 145 -5.14 6.55 13.50
CA LYS A 145 -5.69 6.74 14.85
C LYS A 145 -5.22 5.64 15.80
N THR A 146 -5.43 4.39 15.43
CA THR A 146 -5.03 3.21 16.23
C THR A 146 -3.53 3.22 16.56
N ARG A 147 -2.69 3.66 15.63
CA ARG A 147 -1.23 3.65 15.78
C ARG A 147 -0.69 4.88 16.52
N THR A 148 -1.40 5.98 16.55
CA THR A 148 -0.98 7.23 17.20
C THR A 148 -1.47 7.34 18.63
N GLU A 149 -2.64 6.78 18.94
CA GLU A 149 -3.25 6.83 20.27
C GLU A 149 -2.32 6.34 21.41
N PRO A 150 -1.61 5.19 21.30
CA PRO A 150 -0.69 4.73 22.34
C PRO A 150 0.50 5.65 22.61
N PHE A 151 0.83 6.53 21.69
CA PHE A 151 1.90 7.52 21.80
C PHE A 151 1.41 8.89 22.32
N GLY A 152 0.11 9.00 22.61
CA GLY A 152 -0.50 10.26 23.07
C GLY A 152 -0.56 11.36 22.01
N LEU A 153 -0.43 11.01 20.71
CA LEU A 153 -0.51 12.00 19.64
C LEU A 153 -1.96 12.43 19.40
N LYS A 154 -2.14 13.71 19.13
CA LYS A 154 -3.43 14.33 18.88
C LYS A 154 -3.69 14.43 17.37
N LEU A 155 -4.75 13.80 16.90
CA LEU A 155 -5.15 13.87 15.50
C LEU A 155 -6.08 15.05 15.26
N LEU A 156 -5.72 15.88 14.29
CA LEU A 156 -6.53 16.95 13.73
C LEU A 156 -7.09 16.48 12.38
N ILE A 157 -8.34 16.03 12.37
CA ILE A 157 -8.98 15.47 11.17
C ILE A 157 -9.93 16.49 10.57
N GLY A 158 -9.70 16.87 9.31
CA GLY A 158 -10.52 17.85 8.60
C GLY A 158 -10.10 17.99 7.14
N ASN A 159 -10.80 18.82 6.38
CA ASN A 159 -10.43 19.05 4.99
C ASN A 159 -9.10 19.81 4.89
N GLN A 160 -8.35 19.51 3.83
CA GLN A 160 -7.01 20.08 3.62
C GLN A 160 -7.01 21.56 3.23
N LYS A 161 -8.15 22.15 2.90
CA LYS A 161 -8.27 23.53 2.50
C LYS A 161 -8.65 24.43 3.68
N ASP A 162 -9.87 24.29 4.16
CA ASP A 162 -10.41 25.22 5.14
C ASP A 162 -9.98 24.88 6.58
N TYR A 163 -10.06 23.57 6.94
CA TYR A 163 -9.73 23.16 8.30
C TYR A 163 -8.22 23.29 8.59
N LEU A 164 -7.36 22.84 7.68
CA LEU A 164 -5.90 22.98 7.87
C LEU A 164 -5.48 24.44 8.00
N SER A 165 -6.14 25.35 7.29
CA SER A 165 -5.87 26.79 7.40
C SER A 165 -6.21 27.35 8.76
N SER A 166 -7.22 26.80 9.46
CA SER A 166 -7.64 27.21 10.81
C SER A 166 -6.80 26.62 11.95
N VAL A 167 -5.97 25.60 11.67
CA VAL A 167 -5.07 24.98 12.65
C VAL A 167 -3.97 25.97 13.03
N ASN A 168 -3.81 26.24 14.32
CA ASN A 168 -2.77 27.13 14.85
C ASN A 168 -1.59 26.37 15.47
N GLU A 169 -1.78 25.10 15.76
CA GLU A 169 -0.80 24.22 16.40
C GLU A 169 0.39 23.94 15.47
N LYS A 170 1.56 23.72 16.09
CA LYS A 170 2.68 23.11 15.37
C LYS A 170 2.33 21.67 15.03
N LEU A 171 2.78 21.19 13.88
CA LEU A 171 2.51 19.84 13.41
C LEU A 171 3.77 18.99 13.38
N ILE A 172 3.66 17.72 13.75
CA ILE A 172 4.65 16.69 13.42
C ILE A 172 4.61 16.41 11.92
N CYS A 173 3.40 16.20 11.39
CA CYS A 173 3.18 15.97 9.96
C CYS A 173 1.72 16.23 9.57
N GLY A 174 1.49 16.25 8.25
CA GLY A 174 0.16 16.23 7.66
C GLY A 174 0.06 15.15 6.60
N VAL A 175 -1.06 14.41 6.58
CA VAL A 175 -1.35 13.31 5.66
C VAL A 175 -2.41 13.76 4.66
N LEU A 176 -2.08 13.73 3.38
CA LEU A 176 -2.89 14.24 2.26
C LEU A 176 -3.12 13.15 1.22
N PRO A 177 -4.35 12.89 0.75
CA PRO A 177 -4.63 11.92 -0.31
C PRO A 177 -4.41 12.51 -1.71
N TYR A 178 -4.00 11.68 -2.66
CA TYR A 178 -3.80 12.08 -4.05
C TYR A 178 -3.98 10.90 -5.03
N PRO A 179 -5.19 10.68 -5.59
CA PRO A 179 -6.48 11.36 -5.37
C PRO A 179 -7.12 11.10 -3.99
N ALA A 180 -8.20 11.86 -3.69
CA ALA A 180 -9.03 11.70 -2.51
C ALA A 180 -9.96 10.46 -2.60
N THR A 181 -10.51 10.01 -1.45
CA THR A 181 -11.36 8.81 -1.36
C THR A 181 -12.63 8.89 -2.21
N LEU A 182 -13.20 10.10 -2.37
CA LEU A 182 -14.38 10.33 -3.22
C LEU A 182 -14.03 10.53 -4.71
N GLY A 183 -12.74 10.43 -5.05
CA GLY A 183 -12.24 10.52 -6.41
C GLY A 183 -11.68 11.89 -6.81
N ASP A 184 -11.83 12.91 -5.97
CA ASP A 184 -11.36 14.26 -6.28
C ASP A 184 -9.85 14.30 -6.44
N ILE A 185 -9.38 14.96 -7.49
CA ILE A 185 -8.00 15.37 -7.66
C ILE A 185 -7.86 16.80 -7.14
N ILE A 186 -7.35 16.93 -5.93
CA ILE A 186 -7.10 18.21 -5.29
C ILE A 186 -5.59 18.47 -5.35
N ASP A 187 -5.17 19.65 -5.80
CA ASP A 187 -3.77 20.05 -5.75
C ASP A 187 -3.30 20.20 -4.29
N PRO A 188 -2.38 19.36 -3.80
CA PRO A 188 -1.97 19.41 -2.41
C PRO A 188 -0.88 20.46 -2.13
N SER A 189 -0.41 21.21 -3.12
CA SER A 189 0.77 22.10 -2.99
C SER A 189 0.59 23.16 -1.91
N GLU A 190 -0.60 23.77 -1.82
CA GLU A 190 -0.89 24.77 -0.78
C GLU A 190 -0.94 24.12 0.60
N ALA A 191 -1.61 22.96 0.75
CA ALA A 191 -1.66 22.23 2.00
C ALA A 191 -0.26 21.80 2.46
N ILE A 192 0.58 21.32 1.56
CA ILE A 192 1.99 21.00 1.83
C ILE A 192 2.74 22.22 2.37
N SER A 193 2.58 23.37 1.71
CA SER A 193 3.20 24.63 2.17
C SER A 193 2.73 25.03 3.57
N GLN A 194 1.45 24.87 3.87
CA GLN A 194 0.89 25.17 5.20
C GLN A 194 1.43 24.21 6.26
N ILE A 195 1.53 22.91 5.98
CA ILE A 195 2.13 21.90 6.88
C ILE A 195 3.58 22.28 7.19
N HIS A 196 4.36 22.65 6.18
CA HIS A 196 5.75 23.08 6.37
C HIS A 196 5.86 24.36 7.21
N LYS A 197 5.00 25.35 7.00
CA LYS A 197 4.96 26.57 7.81
C LYS A 197 4.67 26.29 9.29
N LYS A 198 3.94 25.21 9.58
CA LYS A 198 3.65 24.74 10.94
C LYS A 198 4.74 23.81 11.52
N GLY A 199 5.86 23.66 10.80
CA GLY A 199 7.04 22.84 11.18
C GLY A 199 6.91 21.35 10.85
N GLY A 200 5.78 20.90 10.33
CA GLY A 200 5.48 19.50 10.04
C GLY A 200 6.08 19.00 8.72
N LYS A 201 6.05 17.67 8.54
CA LYS A 201 6.40 16.99 7.29
C LYS A 201 5.15 16.64 6.50
N ALA A 202 5.19 16.79 5.18
CA ALA A 202 4.08 16.47 4.31
C ALA A 202 4.16 15.03 3.80
N ILE A 203 3.13 14.23 4.10
CA ILE A 203 2.96 12.85 3.66
C ILE A 203 1.85 12.84 2.60
N VAL A 204 2.16 12.38 1.40
CA VAL A 204 1.16 12.20 0.32
C VAL A 204 0.84 10.72 0.16
N VAL A 205 -0.43 10.37 0.33
CA VAL A 205 -0.97 9.04 0.05
C VAL A 205 -1.41 9.01 -1.41
N ALA A 206 -0.62 8.36 -2.26
CA ALA A 206 -0.75 8.47 -3.70
C ALA A 206 -1.15 7.15 -4.39
N ASP A 207 -1.96 7.27 -5.45
CA ASP A 207 -2.22 6.17 -6.38
C ASP A 207 -1.20 6.16 -7.52
N LEU A 208 -0.36 5.12 -7.58
CA LEU A 208 0.73 4.99 -8.55
C LEU A 208 0.29 5.10 -10.01
N LEU A 209 -0.90 4.59 -10.36
CA LEU A 209 -1.37 4.65 -11.75
C LEU A 209 -1.76 6.08 -12.13
N SER A 210 -2.35 6.82 -11.22
CA SER A 210 -2.69 8.24 -11.44
C SER A 210 -1.44 9.10 -11.63
N LEU A 211 -0.32 8.77 -10.96
CA LEU A 211 0.95 9.49 -11.08
C LEU A 211 1.58 9.41 -12.49
N THR A 212 1.14 8.47 -13.33
CA THR A 212 1.54 8.49 -14.75
C THR A 212 0.96 9.67 -15.55
N LYS A 213 0.00 10.40 -14.97
CA LYS A 213 -0.70 11.53 -15.59
C LYS A 213 -0.67 12.80 -14.74
N LEU A 214 -0.39 12.70 -13.47
CA LEU A 214 -0.35 13.79 -12.50
C LEU A 214 1.10 14.14 -12.15
N LYS A 215 1.34 15.34 -11.63
CA LYS A 215 2.61 15.70 -11.04
C LYS A 215 2.97 14.75 -9.91
N THR A 216 4.23 14.43 -9.77
CA THR A 216 4.72 13.55 -8.71
C THR A 216 4.61 14.21 -7.33
N PRO A 217 4.47 13.45 -6.25
CA PRO A 217 4.53 13.98 -4.88
C PRO A 217 5.76 14.84 -4.60
N ALA A 218 6.92 14.46 -5.13
CA ALA A 218 8.17 15.23 -4.98
C ALA A 218 8.09 16.61 -5.67
N GLU A 219 7.57 16.68 -6.90
CA GLU A 219 7.35 17.96 -7.61
C GLU A 219 6.37 18.88 -6.88
N LEU A 220 5.42 18.31 -6.13
CA LEU A 220 4.47 19.04 -5.30
C LEU A 220 5.03 19.46 -3.93
N GLY A 221 6.27 19.03 -3.60
CA GLY A 221 6.97 19.42 -2.39
C GLY A 221 6.79 18.47 -1.21
N ALA A 222 6.19 17.29 -1.39
CA ALA A 222 6.04 16.30 -0.34
C ALA A 222 7.39 15.83 0.23
N ASP A 223 7.41 15.43 1.49
CA ASP A 223 8.57 14.83 2.16
C ASP A 223 8.55 13.31 2.07
N ILE A 224 7.36 12.74 2.07
CA ILE A 224 7.12 11.29 2.04
C ILE A 224 5.95 11.00 1.09
N ALA A 225 6.08 9.96 0.30
CA ALA A 225 5.00 9.41 -0.51
C ALA A 225 4.77 7.95 -0.12
N VAL A 226 3.51 7.60 0.12
CA VAL A 226 3.07 6.23 0.48
C VAL A 226 1.84 5.85 -0.34
N GLY A 227 1.51 4.57 -0.39
CA GLY A 227 0.30 4.10 -1.05
C GLY A 227 0.37 2.60 -1.33
N SER A 228 -0.54 2.11 -2.17
CA SER A 228 -0.62 0.70 -2.56
C SER A 228 -0.15 0.50 -4.00
N ALA A 229 0.62 -0.56 -4.24
CA ALA A 229 0.98 -1.04 -5.57
C ALA A 229 0.03 -2.16 -6.08
N GLN A 230 -1.06 -2.46 -5.37
CA GLN A 230 -1.97 -3.55 -5.67
C GLN A 230 -2.49 -3.52 -7.10
N ARG A 231 -2.82 -2.35 -7.62
CA ARG A 231 -3.34 -2.22 -8.99
C ARG A 231 -2.31 -2.51 -10.09
N PHE A 232 -1.05 -2.73 -9.74
CA PHE A 232 0.00 -3.20 -10.66
C PHE A 232 0.05 -4.73 -10.68
N GLY A 233 -1.06 -5.34 -11.10
CA GLY A 233 -1.18 -6.76 -11.39
C GLY A 233 -1.38 -7.68 -10.19
N ILE A 234 -1.59 -7.18 -8.97
CA ILE A 234 -1.84 -8.02 -7.80
C ILE A 234 -3.35 -8.29 -7.70
N PRO A 235 -3.80 -9.56 -7.75
CA PRO A 235 -5.19 -9.91 -7.50
C PRO A 235 -5.65 -9.45 -6.11
N MET A 236 -6.91 -9.05 -5.96
CA MET A 236 -7.43 -8.60 -4.67
C MET A 236 -7.39 -9.67 -3.56
N GLY A 237 -7.37 -10.97 -3.91
CA GLY A 237 -7.18 -12.06 -2.97
C GLY A 237 -8.13 -12.03 -1.78
N TYR A 238 -9.43 -11.74 -2.02
CA TYR A 238 -10.46 -11.56 -0.98
C TYR A 238 -10.15 -10.42 0.01
N GLY A 239 -9.54 -9.34 -0.45
CA GLY A 239 -9.10 -8.23 0.38
C GLY A 239 -7.78 -8.49 1.12
N GLY A 240 -7.04 -9.52 0.69
CA GLY A 240 -5.75 -9.91 1.26
C GLY A 240 -4.64 -8.89 1.02
N PRO A 241 -3.39 -9.18 1.49
CA PRO A 241 -2.35 -8.17 1.57
C PRO A 241 -2.02 -7.57 0.20
N HIS A 242 -1.72 -6.28 0.23
CA HIS A 242 -1.18 -5.54 -0.91
C HIS A 242 0.34 -5.36 -0.74
N ALA A 243 1.05 -5.00 -1.80
CA ALA A 243 2.39 -4.43 -1.65
C ALA A 243 2.22 -2.92 -1.52
N ALA A 244 2.34 -2.40 -0.31
CA ALA A 244 2.43 -0.96 -0.12
C ALA A 244 3.83 -0.45 -0.45
N PHE A 245 3.92 0.78 -0.85
CA PHE A 245 5.19 1.48 -1.01
C PHE A 245 5.36 2.59 0.02
N PHE A 246 6.62 2.88 0.28
CA PHE A 246 7.06 3.99 1.10
C PHE A 246 8.29 4.59 0.43
N ALA A 247 8.19 5.86 0.03
CA ALA A 247 9.27 6.59 -0.59
C ALA A 247 9.47 7.95 0.10
N THR A 248 10.70 8.43 0.16
CA THR A 248 11.04 9.63 0.90
C THR A 248 12.32 10.29 0.38
N LYS A 249 12.66 11.46 0.93
CA LYS A 249 13.93 12.14 0.69
C LYS A 249 15.09 11.34 1.27
N GLU A 250 16.25 11.42 0.66
CA GLU A 250 17.48 10.71 1.06
C GLU A 250 17.87 10.97 2.53
N GLU A 251 17.63 12.18 3.03
CA GLU A 251 17.94 12.56 4.41
C GLU A 251 17.22 11.69 5.47
N PHE A 252 16.05 11.13 5.15
CA PHE A 252 15.24 10.31 6.08
C PHE A 252 15.51 8.81 5.98
N LYS A 253 16.39 8.36 5.10
CA LYS A 253 16.66 6.92 4.84
C LYS A 253 16.96 6.09 6.09
N ARG A 254 17.59 6.69 7.12
CA ARG A 254 17.93 5.98 8.36
C ARG A 254 16.74 5.80 9.30
N SER A 255 15.66 6.56 9.10
CA SER A 255 14.41 6.47 9.86
C SER A 255 13.29 5.80 9.08
N MET A 256 13.53 5.40 7.83
CA MET A 256 12.54 4.76 6.95
C MET A 256 12.20 3.35 7.44
N PRO A 257 10.91 2.97 7.52
CA PRO A 257 10.49 1.60 7.85
C PRO A 257 10.72 0.63 6.69
N GLY A 258 10.65 -0.66 6.97
CA GLY A 258 10.73 -1.72 5.96
C GLY A 258 12.16 -2.01 5.49
N ARG A 259 12.30 -2.94 4.56
CA ARG A 259 13.59 -3.38 4.01
C ARG A 259 14.03 -2.46 2.88
N ILE A 260 15.33 -2.31 2.72
CA ILE A 260 15.94 -1.62 1.59
C ILE A 260 16.95 -2.57 0.94
N ILE A 261 16.81 -2.74 -0.37
CA ILE A 261 17.77 -3.47 -1.17
C ILE A 261 18.83 -2.50 -1.69
N GLY A 262 20.07 -2.92 -1.58
CA GLY A 262 21.21 -2.15 -2.10
C GLY A 262 22.09 -2.97 -3.02
N VAL A 263 22.80 -2.28 -3.89
CA VAL A 263 23.80 -2.86 -4.77
C VAL A 263 25.14 -2.94 -4.05
N SER A 264 25.81 -4.08 -4.17
CA SER A 264 27.14 -4.36 -3.61
C SER A 264 27.96 -5.11 -4.64
N VAL A 265 29.10 -5.63 -4.20
CA VAL A 265 29.92 -6.54 -5.00
C VAL A 265 30.19 -7.82 -4.21
N ASP A 266 30.34 -8.93 -4.92
CA ASP A 266 30.76 -10.20 -4.34
C ASP A 266 32.28 -10.23 -4.10
N ARG A 267 32.79 -11.36 -3.58
CA ARG A 267 34.24 -11.54 -3.35
C ARG A 267 35.10 -11.48 -4.60
N TYR A 268 34.52 -11.60 -5.79
CA TYR A 268 35.19 -11.51 -7.08
C TYR A 268 35.03 -10.15 -7.77
N GLY A 269 34.40 -9.16 -7.09
CA GLY A 269 34.13 -7.85 -7.61
C GLY A 269 32.93 -7.77 -8.57
N LYS A 270 32.15 -8.84 -8.71
CA LYS A 270 30.92 -8.85 -9.53
C LYS A 270 29.77 -8.20 -8.78
N LYS A 271 28.88 -7.53 -9.52
CA LYS A 271 27.64 -6.93 -8.99
C LYS A 271 26.81 -7.96 -8.22
N ALA A 272 26.42 -7.61 -7.01
CA ALA A 272 25.59 -8.42 -6.13
C ALA A 272 24.57 -7.54 -5.39
N TYR A 273 23.48 -8.14 -4.92
CA TYR A 273 22.42 -7.46 -4.18
C TYR A 273 22.37 -7.95 -2.74
N ARG A 274 21.99 -7.07 -1.83
CA ARG A 274 21.85 -7.39 -0.40
C ARG A 274 20.87 -6.45 0.28
N LEU A 275 20.41 -6.84 1.47
CA LEU A 275 19.70 -5.93 2.36
C LEU A 275 20.66 -4.84 2.86
N SER A 276 20.21 -3.59 2.83
CA SER A 276 20.99 -2.42 3.24
C SER A 276 20.43 -1.78 4.50
N LEU A 277 21.26 -1.04 5.24
CA LEU A 277 20.88 -0.32 6.47
C LEU A 277 20.20 -1.20 7.53
N GLN A 278 20.59 -2.47 7.66
CA GLN A 278 20.01 -3.46 8.58
C GLN A 278 20.12 -3.06 10.06
N THR A 279 21.06 -2.18 10.43
CA THR A 279 21.26 -1.73 11.81
C THR A 279 20.03 -1.06 12.43
N ARG A 280 19.05 -0.60 11.63
CA ARG A 280 17.80 -0.01 12.09
C ARG A 280 16.69 -1.04 12.33
N GLU A 281 16.94 -2.32 12.01
CA GLU A 281 15.94 -3.38 12.02
C GLU A 281 15.77 -4.04 13.39
N GLN A 282 14.59 -4.65 13.60
CA GLN A 282 14.18 -5.24 14.87
C GLN A 282 15.14 -6.33 15.38
N HIS A 283 15.67 -7.19 14.50
CA HIS A 283 16.57 -8.27 14.91
C HIS A 283 17.92 -7.77 15.45
N ILE A 284 18.28 -6.51 15.17
CA ILE A 284 19.49 -5.86 15.70
C ILE A 284 19.14 -4.93 16.87
N ARG A 285 18.21 -3.99 16.68
CA ARG A 285 17.88 -2.96 17.68
C ARG A 285 16.80 -3.33 18.67
N ARG A 286 16.11 -4.45 18.49
CA ARG A 286 15.04 -4.93 19.37
C ARG A 286 13.97 -3.84 19.59
N GLY A 287 13.68 -3.46 20.84
CA GLY A 287 12.69 -2.43 21.19
C GLY A 287 13.01 -1.01 20.70
N GLN A 288 14.26 -0.77 20.25
CA GLN A 288 14.68 0.53 19.69
C GLN A 288 14.70 0.53 18.15
N ALA A 289 14.12 -0.50 17.53
CA ALA A 289 14.05 -0.56 16.07
C ALA A 289 13.20 0.58 15.49
N THR A 290 13.52 0.96 14.26
CA THR A 290 12.77 1.98 13.53
C THR A 290 11.31 1.58 13.31
N SER A 291 11.06 0.28 13.12
CA SER A 291 9.73 -0.31 12.98
C SER A 291 9.78 -1.77 13.42
N ASN A 292 8.65 -2.28 13.91
CA ASN A 292 8.49 -3.69 14.26
C ASN A 292 8.08 -4.56 13.06
N ILE A 293 7.99 -4.01 11.86
CA ILE A 293 7.70 -4.76 10.65
C ILE A 293 8.89 -5.67 10.33
N CYS A 294 8.68 -6.98 10.47
CA CYS A 294 9.71 -7.99 10.24
C CYS A 294 9.74 -8.43 8.77
N THR A 295 8.58 -8.75 8.20
CA THR A 295 8.46 -9.30 6.85
C THR A 295 7.72 -8.31 5.93
N ALA A 296 8.33 -8.05 4.79
CA ALA A 296 7.71 -7.28 3.71
C ALA A 296 6.84 -8.19 2.81
N GLN A 297 6.00 -7.59 1.96
CA GLN A 297 5.21 -8.29 0.95
C GLN A 297 6.06 -8.62 -0.28
N ALA A 298 7.09 -9.46 -0.11
CA ALA A 298 8.12 -9.70 -1.12
C ALA A 298 7.54 -10.19 -2.46
N LEU A 299 6.71 -11.25 -2.45
CA LEU A 299 6.12 -11.79 -3.67
C LEU A 299 5.25 -10.77 -4.39
N LEU A 300 4.42 -10.03 -3.66
CA LEU A 300 3.51 -9.04 -4.25
C LEU A 300 4.26 -7.84 -4.83
N ALA A 301 5.34 -7.40 -4.18
CA ALA A 301 6.24 -6.38 -4.72
C ALA A 301 6.94 -6.85 -6.01
N ILE A 302 7.35 -8.11 -6.05
CA ILE A 302 7.93 -8.74 -7.26
C ILE A 302 6.90 -8.79 -8.40
N ILE A 303 5.64 -9.14 -8.10
CA ILE A 303 4.55 -9.12 -9.10
C ILE A 303 4.36 -7.70 -9.64
N SER A 304 4.32 -6.68 -8.78
CA SER A 304 4.18 -5.28 -9.20
C SER A 304 5.34 -4.82 -10.08
N ALA A 305 6.58 -5.16 -9.72
CA ALA A 305 7.76 -4.87 -10.53
C ALA A 305 7.69 -5.60 -11.89
N ALA A 306 7.34 -6.88 -11.89
CA ALA A 306 7.19 -7.65 -13.12
C ALA A 306 6.08 -7.11 -14.03
N TYR A 307 4.97 -6.63 -13.43
CA TYR A 307 3.88 -5.99 -14.17
C TYR A 307 4.34 -4.72 -14.88
N THR A 308 5.10 -3.87 -14.20
CA THR A 308 5.63 -2.65 -14.80
C THR A 308 6.67 -2.93 -15.88
N ILE A 309 7.53 -3.93 -15.68
CA ILE A 309 8.49 -4.38 -16.70
C ILE A 309 7.75 -4.95 -17.93
N TYR A 310 6.72 -5.78 -17.71
CA TYR A 310 5.93 -6.39 -18.78
C TYR A 310 5.24 -5.37 -19.68
N HIS A 311 4.60 -4.37 -19.08
CA HIS A 311 3.87 -3.34 -19.84
C HIS A 311 4.79 -2.21 -20.35
N GLY A 312 5.88 -1.94 -19.66
CA GLY A 312 6.73 -0.80 -19.90
C GLY A 312 6.02 0.54 -19.68
N PRO A 313 6.74 1.67 -19.76
CA PRO A 313 6.17 2.99 -19.48
C PRO A 313 5.01 3.35 -20.42
N ARG A 314 5.08 2.98 -21.68
CA ARG A 314 4.00 3.21 -22.66
C ARG A 314 2.75 2.40 -22.33
N GLY A 315 2.90 1.13 -21.96
CA GLY A 315 1.79 0.26 -21.59
C GLY A 315 1.08 0.71 -20.32
N ILE A 316 1.83 1.09 -19.29
CA ILE A 316 1.25 1.64 -18.06
C ILE A 316 0.47 2.93 -18.34
N LEU A 317 1.04 3.85 -19.12
CA LEU A 317 0.34 5.07 -19.53
C LEU A 317 -0.92 4.79 -20.36
N GLN A 318 -0.90 3.78 -21.24
CA GLN A 318 -2.08 3.35 -21.99
C GLN A 318 -3.18 2.82 -21.07
N ILE A 319 -2.82 2.02 -20.06
CA ILE A 319 -3.75 1.51 -19.04
C ILE A 319 -4.36 2.69 -18.28
N ALA A 320 -3.56 3.63 -17.80
CA ALA A 320 -4.03 4.84 -17.11
C ALA A 320 -4.99 5.67 -17.97
N ASN A 321 -4.63 5.90 -19.23
CA ASN A 321 -5.47 6.63 -20.18
C ASN A 321 -6.80 5.94 -20.44
N ARG A 322 -6.79 4.60 -20.63
CA ARG A 322 -8.01 3.83 -20.82
C ARG A 322 -8.92 3.91 -19.60
N THR A 323 -8.37 3.70 -18.41
CA THR A 323 -9.10 3.74 -17.14
C THR A 323 -9.76 5.10 -16.93
N SER A 324 -8.99 6.18 -17.07
CA SER A 324 -9.49 7.56 -16.93
C SER A 324 -10.54 7.93 -18.00
N LYS A 325 -10.37 7.49 -19.25
CA LYS A 325 -11.38 7.71 -20.31
C LYS A 325 -12.69 6.98 -20.01
N LEU A 326 -12.65 5.75 -19.50
CA LEU A 326 -13.84 5.00 -19.13
C LEU A 326 -14.57 5.64 -17.96
N ALA A 327 -13.84 6.12 -16.95
CA ALA A 327 -14.44 6.87 -15.85
C ALA A 327 -15.12 8.16 -16.33
N LYS A 328 -14.49 8.89 -17.24
CA LYS A 328 -15.10 10.09 -17.85
C LYS A 328 -16.37 9.75 -18.63
N LEU A 329 -16.33 8.73 -19.47
CA LEU A 329 -17.50 8.29 -20.24
C LEU A 329 -18.65 7.87 -19.31
N PHE A 330 -18.34 7.13 -18.24
CA PHE A 330 -19.30 6.75 -17.22
C PHE A 330 -19.91 7.99 -16.52
N SER A 331 -19.08 8.94 -16.12
CA SER A 331 -19.52 10.21 -15.50
C SER A 331 -20.46 10.99 -16.42
N GLU A 332 -20.15 11.10 -17.71
CA GLU A 332 -21.01 11.78 -18.70
C GLU A 332 -22.34 11.04 -18.88
N GLY A 333 -22.32 9.71 -18.94
CA GLY A 333 -23.52 8.88 -18.99
C GLY A 333 -24.42 9.09 -17.76
N ILE A 334 -23.84 9.13 -16.56
CA ILE A 334 -24.57 9.38 -15.31
C ILE A 334 -25.19 10.79 -15.31
N LYS A 335 -24.44 11.81 -15.71
CA LYS A 335 -24.95 13.19 -15.83
C LYS A 335 -26.15 13.27 -16.79
N ALA A 336 -26.10 12.53 -17.90
CA ALA A 336 -27.21 12.46 -18.87
C ALA A 336 -28.48 11.82 -18.28
N THR A 337 -28.38 11.04 -17.21
CA THR A 337 -29.56 10.50 -16.48
C THR A 337 -30.11 11.46 -15.40
N GLY A 338 -29.53 12.65 -15.28
CA GLY A 338 -30.00 13.69 -14.34
C GLY A 338 -29.36 13.57 -12.93
N PHE A 339 -28.39 12.70 -12.72
CA PHE A 339 -27.65 12.64 -11.47
C PHE A 339 -26.45 13.61 -11.50
N GLU A 340 -26.12 14.14 -10.33
CA GLU A 340 -24.97 15.00 -10.10
C GLU A 340 -23.73 14.16 -9.75
N ILE A 341 -22.59 14.47 -10.35
CA ILE A 341 -21.27 13.97 -9.97
C ILE A 341 -20.62 15.01 -9.08
N LEU A 342 -20.13 14.59 -7.91
CA LEU A 342 -19.58 15.52 -6.91
C LEU A 342 -18.20 16.05 -7.29
N SER A 343 -17.39 15.24 -7.99
CA SER A 343 -16.01 15.60 -8.35
C SER A 343 -15.94 16.25 -9.73
N ASP A 344 -15.34 17.43 -9.83
CA ASP A 344 -15.07 18.08 -11.12
C ASP A 344 -13.86 17.45 -11.83
N TYR A 345 -12.84 17.13 -11.07
CA TYR A 345 -11.60 16.51 -11.55
C TYR A 345 -11.39 15.18 -10.85
N PHE A 346 -11.26 14.11 -11.61
CA PHE A 346 -11.06 12.77 -11.12
C PHE A 346 -10.17 11.94 -12.06
N PHE A 347 -9.58 10.89 -11.54
CA PHE A 347 -8.80 9.95 -12.34
C PHE A 347 -9.65 8.77 -12.82
N ASP A 348 -10.15 7.94 -11.91
CA ASP A 348 -10.94 6.73 -12.21
C ASP A 348 -12.10 6.48 -11.24
N THR A 349 -12.20 7.26 -10.20
CA THR A 349 -13.24 7.16 -9.18
C THR A 349 -14.17 8.36 -9.26
N VAL A 350 -15.47 8.09 -9.29
CA VAL A 350 -16.50 9.13 -9.32
C VAL A 350 -17.52 8.91 -8.22
N THR A 351 -17.92 9.98 -7.55
CA THR A 351 -18.96 9.94 -6.54
C THR A 351 -20.25 10.57 -7.08
N ILE A 352 -21.34 9.80 -7.00
CA ILE A 352 -22.65 10.16 -7.53
C ILE A 352 -23.56 10.59 -6.39
N LYS A 353 -24.17 11.76 -6.48
CA LYS A 353 -25.16 12.25 -5.53
C LYS A 353 -26.52 11.67 -5.85
N THR A 354 -26.91 10.63 -5.15
CA THR A 354 -28.14 9.86 -5.39
C THR A 354 -29.30 10.25 -4.46
N LYS A 355 -29.04 11.09 -3.45
CA LYS A 355 -30.04 11.59 -2.46
C LYS A 355 -30.81 10.41 -1.81
N ASP A 356 -32.14 10.49 -1.85
CA ASP A 356 -33.09 9.49 -1.34
C ASP A 356 -33.05 8.15 -2.08
N LYS A 357 -32.51 8.11 -3.29
CA LYS A 357 -32.40 6.91 -4.13
C LYS A 357 -31.20 6.00 -3.80
N THR A 358 -30.31 6.40 -2.90
CA THR A 358 -29.06 5.67 -2.61
C THR A 358 -29.33 4.22 -2.24
N LYS A 359 -30.27 3.97 -1.30
CA LYS A 359 -30.61 2.62 -0.84
C LYS A 359 -31.19 1.75 -1.95
N GLU A 360 -32.08 2.31 -2.77
CA GLU A 360 -32.68 1.61 -3.90
C GLU A 360 -31.66 1.20 -4.95
N ILE A 361 -30.78 2.16 -5.34
CA ILE A 361 -29.71 1.93 -6.33
C ILE A 361 -28.74 0.86 -5.81
N TYR A 362 -28.33 0.96 -4.54
CA TYR A 362 -27.45 -0.02 -3.91
C TYR A 362 -28.04 -1.42 -3.92
N GLN A 363 -29.30 -1.59 -3.52
CA GLN A 363 -29.98 -2.88 -3.52
C GLN A 363 -30.11 -3.46 -4.94
N LYS A 364 -30.43 -2.64 -5.93
CA LYS A 364 -30.49 -3.05 -7.33
C LYS A 364 -29.12 -3.46 -7.88
N ALA A 365 -28.05 -2.81 -7.44
CA ALA A 365 -26.69 -3.18 -7.83
C ALA A 365 -26.24 -4.50 -7.21
N LEU A 366 -26.62 -4.77 -5.95
CA LEU A 366 -26.34 -6.06 -5.30
C LEU A 366 -27.09 -7.24 -5.92
N ALA A 367 -28.25 -6.99 -6.54
CA ALA A 367 -29.07 -8.05 -7.16
C ALA A 367 -28.62 -8.42 -8.60
N LYS A 368 -27.61 -7.74 -9.15
CA LYS A 368 -27.06 -7.97 -10.50
C LYS A 368 -25.61 -8.44 -10.45
#